data_dc1aa88c81711425af53d56937026c96
#
_entry.id   dc1aa88c81711425af53d56937026c96
#
_cell.length_a   1.000
_cell.length_b   1.000
_cell.length_c   1.000
_cell.angle_alpha   90.00
_cell.angle_beta   90.00
_cell.angle_gamma   90.00
#
_symmetry.space_group_name_H-M   'P 1'
#
loop_
_entity.id
_entity.type
_entity.pdbx_description
1 polymer ?
#
loop_
_entity_poly.entity_id
_entity_poly.type
_entity_poly.pdbx_seq_one_letter_code
_entity_poly.pdbx_strand_id
1 'polypeptide(L)'
;VTPCIAAAENSFSIVQEETFAPILYIIGYGKKGSTPKEAVAEMEDAMQIHNGVPQGLSSAIFTDSVREAEYFLSNRGSDCGIANVNIGTSGAEIGGAFGGEKETGGGRESGSDAWKAYMRRQTNTVNWSDELPLAQGVSFG
;
A
#
# COMPACT_ATOMS: atom_id res chain seq x y z
N VAL A 1 -7.00 -25.46 -14.18
CA VAL A 1 -5.65 -25.45 -13.60
C VAL A 1 -5.78 -25.84 -12.13
N THR A 2 -4.94 -26.76 -11.67
CA THR A 2 -4.93 -27.19 -10.27
C THR A 2 -4.11 -26.20 -9.46
N PRO A 3 -4.61 -25.72 -8.31
CA PRO A 3 -3.82 -24.87 -7.40
C PRO A 3 -2.52 -25.56 -6.97
N CYS A 4 -1.44 -24.80 -6.88
CA CYS A 4 -0.17 -25.32 -6.39
C CYS A 4 0.55 -24.35 -5.45
N ILE A 5 1.42 -24.91 -4.64
CA ILE A 5 2.33 -24.18 -3.75
C ILE A 5 3.76 -24.47 -4.24
N ALA A 6 4.54 -23.43 -4.50
CA ALA A 6 5.90 -23.55 -4.99
C ALA A 6 6.86 -22.83 -4.04
N ALA A 7 7.90 -23.53 -3.57
CA ALA A 7 9.03 -22.88 -2.92
C ALA A 7 9.87 -22.16 -3.98
N ALA A 8 10.20 -20.91 -3.73
CA ALA A 8 10.92 -20.08 -4.67
C ALA A 8 11.94 -19.17 -3.96
N GLU A 9 12.91 -18.70 -4.69
CA GLU A 9 13.81 -17.64 -4.25
C GLU A 9 13.37 -16.30 -4.83
N ASN A 10 13.53 -15.23 -4.07
CA ASN A 10 13.17 -13.89 -4.52
C ASN A 10 13.90 -13.46 -5.81
N SER A 11 15.03 -14.07 -6.10
CA SER A 11 15.84 -13.83 -7.31
C SER A 11 15.23 -14.41 -8.60
N PHE A 12 14.21 -15.26 -8.50
CA PHE A 12 13.58 -15.85 -9.69
C PHE A 12 12.72 -14.82 -10.41
N SER A 13 12.92 -14.64 -11.71
CA SER A 13 12.17 -13.66 -12.51
C SER A 13 10.66 -13.88 -12.45
N ILE A 14 10.22 -15.13 -12.41
CA ILE A 14 8.80 -15.48 -12.39
C ILE A 14 8.07 -14.99 -11.12
N VAL A 15 8.77 -14.82 -9.99
CA VAL A 15 8.15 -14.33 -8.76
C VAL A 15 8.06 -12.80 -8.71
N GLN A 16 8.70 -12.12 -9.66
CA GLN A 16 8.66 -10.66 -9.80
C GLN A 16 7.53 -10.20 -10.73
N GLU A 17 6.85 -11.13 -11.38
CA GLU A 17 5.78 -10.87 -12.34
C GLU A 17 4.46 -11.47 -11.86
N GLU A 18 3.35 -10.83 -12.21
CA GLU A 18 2.03 -11.36 -11.90
C GLU A 18 1.71 -12.55 -12.81
N THR A 19 1.46 -13.73 -12.21
CA THR A 19 1.29 -15.00 -12.96
C THR A 19 -0.17 -15.22 -13.43
N PHE A 20 -1.18 -14.58 -12.85
CA PHE A 20 -2.61 -14.79 -13.14
C PHE A 20 -3.04 -16.27 -13.11
N ALA A 21 -2.54 -17.01 -12.13
CA ALA A 21 -2.85 -18.42 -11.91
C ALA A 21 -2.94 -18.74 -10.42
N PRO A 22 -3.60 -19.84 -10.00
CA PRO A 22 -3.69 -20.22 -8.60
C PRO A 22 -2.37 -20.83 -8.11
N ILE A 23 -1.30 -20.06 -8.13
CA ILE A 23 0.03 -20.44 -7.68
C ILE A 23 0.39 -19.57 -6.47
N LEU A 24 0.76 -20.21 -5.36
CA LEU A 24 1.32 -19.55 -4.19
C LEU A 24 2.83 -19.80 -4.14
N TYR A 25 3.61 -18.75 -4.27
CA TYR A 25 5.05 -18.80 -4.04
C TYR A 25 5.36 -18.63 -2.54
N ILE A 26 6.20 -19.51 -2.01
CA ILE A 26 6.75 -19.40 -0.66
C ILE A 26 8.21 -18.98 -0.78
N ILE A 27 8.51 -17.79 -0.26
CA ILE A 27 9.85 -17.22 -0.23
C ILE A 27 10.25 -17.08 1.23
N GLY A 28 11.37 -17.69 1.61
CA GLY A 28 11.92 -17.56 2.96
C GLY A 28 12.66 -16.24 3.14
N TYR A 29 12.60 -15.69 4.35
CA TYR A 29 13.39 -14.53 4.76
C TYR A 29 13.96 -14.75 6.17
N GLY A 30 14.97 -13.96 6.54
CA GLY A 30 15.58 -14.02 7.86
C GLY A 30 16.35 -15.31 8.16
N LYS A 31 16.72 -15.47 9.43
CA LYS A 31 17.46 -16.65 9.94
C LYS A 31 16.67 -17.37 11.01
N LYS A 32 16.66 -18.68 10.97
CA LYS A 32 16.00 -19.50 12.00
C LYS A 32 16.67 -19.31 13.37
N GLY A 33 15.87 -18.96 14.38
CA GLY A 33 16.34 -18.82 15.77
C GLY A 33 16.88 -17.43 16.13
N SER A 34 16.47 -16.41 15.40
CA SER A 34 16.88 -15.03 15.59
C SER A 34 16.52 -14.47 16.98
N THR A 35 17.36 -13.59 17.48
CA THR A 35 17.09 -12.82 18.69
C THR A 35 16.07 -11.71 18.41
N PRO A 36 15.42 -11.12 19.43
CA PRO A 36 14.48 -10.00 19.23
C PRO A 36 15.07 -8.79 18.50
N LYS A 37 16.40 -8.58 18.59
CA LYS A 37 17.08 -7.50 17.84
C LYS A 37 17.25 -7.86 16.37
N GLU A 38 17.54 -9.11 16.09
CA GLU A 38 17.64 -9.64 14.73
C GLU A 38 16.27 -9.70 14.05
N ALA A 39 15.21 -9.98 14.81
CA ALA A 39 13.83 -9.98 14.29
C ALA A 39 13.41 -8.64 13.65
N VAL A 40 13.90 -7.52 14.15
CA VAL A 40 13.66 -6.19 13.53
C VAL A 40 14.35 -6.09 12.17
N ALA A 41 15.59 -6.55 12.07
CA ALA A 41 16.33 -6.54 10.80
C ALA A 41 15.73 -7.53 9.80
N GLU A 42 15.21 -8.65 10.28
CA GLU A 42 14.49 -9.63 9.45
C GLU A 42 13.16 -9.08 8.94
N MET A 43 12.45 -8.30 9.75
CA MET A 43 11.23 -7.62 9.30
C MET A 43 11.55 -6.55 8.23
N GLU A 44 12.67 -5.85 8.34
CA GLU A 44 13.14 -4.92 7.31
C GLU A 44 13.47 -5.65 6.00
N ASP A 45 14.14 -6.80 6.07
CA ASP A 45 14.42 -7.66 4.92
C ASP A 45 13.13 -8.18 4.27
N ALA A 46 12.18 -8.67 5.08
CA ALA A 46 10.85 -9.07 4.59
C ALA A 46 10.14 -7.94 3.85
N MET A 47 10.19 -6.70 4.39
CA MET A 47 9.57 -5.55 3.74
C MET A 47 10.28 -5.12 2.46
N GLN A 48 11.59 -5.28 2.37
CA GLN A 48 12.31 -5.04 1.12
C GLN A 48 11.89 -6.04 0.03
N ILE A 49 11.77 -7.31 0.37
CA ILE A 49 11.28 -8.35 -0.55
C ILE A 49 9.83 -8.03 -0.96
N HIS A 50 8.97 -7.77 0.02
CA HIS A 50 7.55 -7.48 -0.19
C HIS A 50 7.31 -6.25 -1.08
N ASN A 51 8.03 -5.16 -0.82
CA ASN A 51 7.88 -3.92 -1.57
C ASN A 51 8.68 -3.89 -2.89
N GLY A 52 9.55 -4.87 -3.12
CA GLY A 52 10.44 -4.93 -4.27
C GLY A 52 9.77 -5.27 -5.60
N VAL A 53 8.48 -5.58 -5.61
CA VAL A 53 7.70 -5.87 -6.82
C VAL A 53 6.93 -4.65 -7.32
N PRO A 54 6.59 -4.56 -8.62
CA PRO A 54 5.87 -3.41 -9.17
C PRO A 54 4.39 -3.32 -8.74
N GLN A 55 3.82 -4.40 -8.23
CA GLN A 55 2.44 -4.44 -7.75
C GLN A 55 2.33 -3.96 -6.30
N GLY A 56 1.19 -3.37 -5.94
CA GLY A 56 0.93 -2.88 -4.57
C GLY A 56 -0.57 -2.82 -4.27
N LEU A 57 -1.33 -3.86 -4.63
CA LEU A 57 -2.77 -3.85 -4.44
C LEU A 57 -3.16 -4.18 -3.00
N SER A 58 -2.78 -5.37 -2.54
CA SER A 58 -3.24 -5.91 -1.26
C SER A 58 -2.17 -6.75 -0.58
N SER A 59 -2.07 -6.62 0.73
CA SER A 59 -1.09 -7.32 1.56
C SER A 59 -1.66 -7.70 2.91
N ALA A 60 -1.04 -8.68 3.56
CA ALA A 60 -1.37 -9.06 4.92
C ALA A 60 -0.14 -9.55 5.69
N ILE A 61 -0.13 -9.30 6.98
CA ILE A 61 0.79 -9.90 7.94
C ILE A 61 0.01 -10.74 8.95
N PHE A 62 0.57 -11.89 9.31
CA PHE A 62 0.07 -12.74 10.39
C PHE A 62 1.12 -12.79 11.48
N THR A 63 0.83 -12.17 12.62
CA THR A 63 1.78 -12.03 13.73
C THR A 63 1.06 -11.84 15.06
N ASP A 64 1.68 -12.29 16.15
CA ASP A 64 1.27 -11.99 17.53
C ASP A 64 2.05 -10.80 18.11
N SER A 65 3.00 -10.25 17.37
CA SER A 65 3.82 -9.11 17.77
C SER A 65 3.19 -7.79 17.38
N VAL A 66 2.77 -7.00 18.36
CA VAL A 66 2.27 -5.63 18.13
C VAL A 66 3.32 -4.77 17.40
N ARG A 67 4.61 -4.95 17.69
CA ARG A 67 5.68 -4.17 17.04
C ARG A 67 5.79 -4.47 15.55
N GLU A 68 5.65 -5.74 15.15
CA GLU A 68 5.66 -6.14 13.75
C GLU A 68 4.41 -5.63 13.03
N ALA A 69 3.24 -5.72 13.67
CA ALA A 69 2.01 -5.18 13.11
C ALA A 69 2.09 -3.66 12.88
N GLU A 70 2.55 -2.90 13.88
CA GLU A 70 2.75 -1.45 13.78
C GLU A 70 3.81 -1.09 12.73
N TYR A 71 4.90 -1.84 12.64
CA TYR A 71 5.91 -1.65 11.60
C TYR A 71 5.31 -1.86 10.21
N PHE A 72 4.56 -2.96 10.01
CA PHE A 72 3.91 -3.30 8.75
C PHE A 72 2.94 -2.23 8.27
N LEU A 73 2.20 -1.60 9.20
CA LEU A 73 1.23 -0.54 8.91
C LEU A 73 1.85 0.87 8.82
N SER A 74 3.12 1.02 9.18
CA SER A 74 3.80 2.32 9.15
C SER A 74 4.21 2.73 7.74
N ASN A 75 4.71 3.97 7.61
CA ASN A 75 5.31 4.48 6.37
C ASN A 75 6.60 3.76 5.92
N ARG A 76 7.13 2.85 6.74
CA ARG A 76 8.27 1.96 6.44
C ARG A 76 7.82 0.53 6.13
N GLY A 77 6.55 0.26 6.29
CA GLY A 77 5.96 -1.06 6.12
C GLY A 77 5.46 -1.32 4.70
N SER A 78 4.27 -1.89 4.59
CA SER A 78 3.71 -2.32 3.31
C SER A 78 3.34 -1.15 2.40
N ASP A 79 3.90 -1.14 1.20
CA ASP A 79 3.57 -0.21 0.11
C ASP A 79 2.44 -0.78 -0.76
N CYS A 80 1.31 -1.05 -0.11
CA CYS A 80 0.09 -1.55 -0.74
C CYS A 80 -1.10 -0.66 -0.37
N GLY A 81 -2.09 -0.61 -1.26
CA GLY A 81 -3.33 0.11 -1.00
C GLY A 81 -4.18 -0.50 0.10
N ILE A 82 -4.04 -1.82 0.33
CA ILE A 82 -4.67 -2.55 1.42
C ILE A 82 -3.57 -3.27 2.20
N ALA A 83 -3.50 -3.00 3.50
CA ALA A 83 -2.58 -3.65 4.42
C ALA A 83 -3.35 -4.19 5.63
N ASN A 84 -3.42 -5.50 5.74
CA ASN A 84 -4.21 -6.19 6.75
C ASN A 84 -3.32 -6.85 7.80
N VAL A 85 -3.81 -6.96 9.02
CA VAL A 85 -3.15 -7.70 10.11
C VAL A 85 -4.06 -8.83 10.57
N ASN A 86 -3.55 -10.06 10.55
CA ASN A 86 -4.23 -11.28 10.98
C ASN A 86 -5.55 -11.56 10.23
N ILE A 87 -5.67 -11.05 9.02
CA ILE A 87 -6.76 -11.35 8.08
C ILE A 87 -6.18 -11.44 6.68
N GLY A 88 -6.77 -12.24 5.81
CA GLY A 88 -6.30 -12.44 4.42
C GLY A 88 -6.43 -11.20 3.55
N THR A 89 -5.80 -11.25 2.38
CA THR A 89 -5.80 -10.18 1.39
C THR A 89 -7.06 -10.15 0.51
N SER A 90 -7.90 -11.19 0.57
CA SER A 90 -9.12 -11.30 -0.22
C SER A 90 -10.29 -10.57 0.46
N GLY A 91 -10.99 -9.78 -0.31
CA GLY A 91 -12.19 -9.09 0.16
C GLY A 91 -11.91 -7.68 0.66
N ALA A 92 -12.39 -6.72 -0.10
CA ALA A 92 -12.51 -5.35 0.35
C ALA A 92 -13.85 -5.18 1.06
N GLU A 93 -13.85 -4.71 2.28
CA GLU A 93 -15.05 -4.23 2.94
C GLU A 93 -15.60 -3.00 2.20
N ILE A 94 -16.92 -2.97 1.96
CA ILE A 94 -17.54 -1.87 1.20
C ILE A 94 -17.35 -0.49 1.85
N GLY A 95 -17.10 -0.46 3.15
CA GLY A 95 -16.77 0.76 3.88
C GLY A 95 -15.31 1.20 3.74
N GLY A 96 -14.43 0.33 3.28
CA GLY A 96 -13.02 0.58 3.04
C GLY A 96 -12.75 1.05 1.61
N ALA A 97 -11.86 2.01 1.44
CA ALA A 97 -11.41 2.44 0.12
C ALA A 97 -10.57 1.35 -0.55
N PHE A 98 -11.01 0.87 -1.70
CA PHE A 98 -10.32 -0.16 -2.48
C PHE A 98 -9.44 0.47 -3.56
N GLY A 99 -8.23 0.02 -3.68
CA GLY A 99 -7.29 0.43 -4.72
C GLY A 99 -5.85 0.13 -4.33
N GLY A 100 -4.93 0.27 -5.24
CA GLY A 100 -3.53 -0.09 -5.09
C GLY A 100 -2.58 1.07 -5.16
N GLU A 101 -1.33 0.77 -4.93
CA GLU A 101 -0.17 1.63 -5.13
C GLU A 101 0.68 1.10 -6.30
N LYS A 102 1.71 1.83 -6.67
CA LYS A 102 2.64 1.49 -7.76
C LYS A 102 1.88 1.21 -9.07
N GLU A 103 2.20 0.13 -9.78
CA GLU A 103 1.54 -0.21 -11.06
C GLU A 103 0.08 -0.66 -10.91
N THR A 104 -0.38 -0.98 -9.70
CA THR A 104 -1.79 -1.26 -9.43
C THR A 104 -2.65 0.00 -9.29
N GLY A 105 -2.06 1.18 -9.52
CA GLY A 105 -2.72 2.47 -9.56
C GLY A 105 -2.75 3.18 -8.20
N GLY A 106 -2.94 4.50 -8.22
CA GLY A 106 -2.97 5.37 -7.04
C GLY A 106 -4.36 5.87 -6.66
N GLY A 107 -5.41 5.37 -7.33
CA GLY A 107 -6.79 5.71 -7.04
C GLY A 107 -7.40 4.86 -5.96
N ARG A 108 -8.56 5.28 -5.49
CA ARG A 108 -9.39 4.48 -4.58
C ARG A 108 -10.84 4.52 -5.04
N GLU A 109 -11.53 3.39 -4.91
CA GLU A 109 -12.96 3.26 -5.13
C GLU A 109 -13.64 2.66 -3.89
N SER A 110 -14.94 2.80 -3.79
CA SER A 110 -15.78 2.43 -2.66
C SER A 110 -15.34 2.99 -1.30
N GLY A 111 -16.28 3.12 -0.40
CA GLY A 111 -16.07 3.55 0.98
C GLY A 111 -15.43 4.93 1.16
N SER A 112 -15.26 5.33 2.41
CA SER A 112 -14.57 6.55 2.82
C SER A 112 -14.94 7.79 1.99
N ASP A 113 -13.96 8.48 1.43
CA ASP A 113 -14.09 9.68 0.59
C ASP A 113 -13.90 9.41 -0.92
N ALA A 114 -13.96 8.14 -1.36
CA ALA A 114 -13.78 7.74 -2.75
C ALA A 114 -14.75 8.48 -3.71
N TRP A 115 -15.95 8.85 -3.23
CA TRP A 115 -16.92 9.64 -3.99
C TRP A 115 -16.34 10.97 -4.51
N LYS A 116 -15.33 11.53 -3.85
CA LYS A 116 -14.66 12.77 -4.28
C LYS A 116 -13.94 12.63 -5.62
N ALA A 117 -13.51 11.41 -5.98
CA ALA A 117 -12.87 11.13 -7.27
C ALA A 117 -13.84 11.34 -8.46
N TYR A 118 -15.13 11.23 -8.22
CA TYR A 118 -16.19 11.47 -9.22
C TYR A 118 -16.62 12.92 -9.31
N MET A 119 -16.08 13.80 -8.46
CA MET A 119 -16.42 15.21 -8.39
C MET A 119 -15.35 16.08 -9.04
N ARG A 120 -15.79 17.06 -9.80
CA ARG A 120 -14.88 18.11 -10.29
C ARG A 120 -14.53 19.06 -9.15
N ARG A 121 -13.25 19.17 -8.83
CA ARG A 121 -12.75 20.15 -7.86
C ARG A 121 -12.52 21.49 -8.58
N GLN A 122 -13.10 22.54 -8.01
CA GLN A 122 -12.94 23.91 -8.52
C GLN A 122 -12.87 24.88 -7.34
N THR A 123 -11.89 25.75 -7.36
CA THR A 123 -11.83 26.88 -6.44
C THR A 123 -12.53 28.06 -7.10
N ASN A 124 -13.47 28.69 -6.40
CA ASN A 124 -14.18 29.87 -6.84
C ASN A 124 -13.94 30.99 -5.83
N THR A 125 -13.60 32.15 -6.34
CA THR A 125 -13.52 33.37 -5.57
C THR A 125 -14.44 34.41 -6.24
N VAL A 126 -15.34 35.00 -5.49
CA VAL A 126 -16.26 36.04 -5.98
C VAL A 126 -15.97 37.31 -5.22
N ASN A 127 -15.58 38.33 -5.94
CA ASN A 127 -15.45 39.69 -5.40
C ASN A 127 -16.74 40.47 -5.62
N TRP A 128 -17.34 40.92 -4.54
CA TRP A 128 -18.56 41.73 -4.55
C TRP A 128 -18.32 43.26 -4.36
N SER A 129 -17.06 43.66 -4.22
CA SER A 129 -16.69 45.08 -4.15
C SER A 129 -16.34 45.64 -5.53
N ASP A 130 -16.38 46.97 -5.65
CA ASP A 130 -15.91 47.70 -6.84
C ASP A 130 -14.37 47.82 -6.85
N GLU A 131 -13.68 47.37 -5.80
CA GLU A 131 -12.24 47.38 -5.68
C GLU A 131 -11.63 46.09 -6.19
N LEU A 132 -10.42 46.17 -6.75
CA LEU A 132 -9.62 44.98 -7.12
C LEU A 132 -8.76 44.55 -5.93
N PRO A 133 -9.17 43.50 -5.18
CA PRO A 133 -8.35 42.97 -4.10
C PRO A 133 -7.11 42.29 -4.70
N LEU A 134 -5.95 42.79 -4.37
CA LEU A 134 -4.69 42.23 -4.82
C LEU A 134 -4.28 41.08 -3.87
N ALA A 135 -3.48 40.14 -4.39
CA ALA A 135 -2.86 39.12 -3.57
C ALA A 135 -2.03 39.76 -2.45
N GLN A 136 -1.99 39.11 -1.30
CA GLN A 136 -1.30 39.61 -0.11
C GLN A 136 0.17 39.96 -0.43
N GLY A 137 0.59 41.17 -0.13
CA GLY A 137 1.94 41.67 -0.37
C GLY A 137 2.19 42.24 -1.77
N VAL A 138 1.17 42.30 -2.64
CA VAL A 138 1.26 42.95 -3.95
C VAL A 138 0.71 44.36 -3.84
N SER A 139 1.48 45.34 -4.30
CA SER A 139 1.10 46.76 -4.42
C SER A 139 1.55 47.27 -5.79
N PHE A 140 0.63 47.85 -6.54
CA PHE A 140 0.97 48.62 -7.75
C PHE A 140 1.11 50.10 -7.32
N GLY A 141 2.33 50.62 -7.43
CA GLY A 141 2.62 51.99 -7.14
C GLY A 141 2.06 52.97 -8.18
#